data_ddd7b1e0ec138952d096cc818d02965e
#
_entry.id   ddd7b1e0ec138952d096cc818d02965e
#
_cell.length_a   1.000
_cell.length_b   1.000
_cell.length_c   1.000
_cell.angle_alpha   90.00
_cell.angle_beta   90.00
_cell.angle_gamma   90.00
#
_symmetry.space_group_name_H-M   'P 1'
#
loop_
_entity.id
_entity.type
_entity.pdbx_description
1 polymer ?
#
loop_
_entity_poly.entity_id
_entity_poly.type
_entity_poly.pdbx_seq_one_letter_code
_entity_poly.pdbx_strand_id
1 'polypeptide(L)'
;MTVARQQTQPAMWRQSGEAPTAPGLALVHGASEPDAAMQAEPGRPLIIRVGKHLRGVFDRLIATSSLVSTDPVLDVRDFAWTAMLRDHWQAIRDEAIAVSQTGAAPSLATISPDHRAIARIGKWRSFFLWGYGYPIDENLARCPRTQALVERIPGLNSAFFSILAPGTHIPAHRGVTKGLITCHLGLIVPRDGDVRMRVADRVVRWAEGETLVFDDTYDHEVWNDTAGTRVVLLVQFERPLRNPGKWFADLFLGFVRRSAFVQEARQNIASWNAAVKALEA
;
A
#
# COMPACT_ATOMS: atom_id res chain seq x y z
N MET A 1 -52.16 31.07 -20.57
CA MET A 1 -51.77 31.06 -19.13
C MET A 1 -50.63 30.11 -18.95
N THR A 2 -49.43 30.64 -18.97
CA THR A 2 -48.17 29.87 -18.91
C THR A 2 -47.62 29.99 -17.49
N VAL A 3 -47.56 28.85 -16.77
CA VAL A 3 -47.07 28.82 -15.39
C VAL A 3 -45.54 28.59 -15.48
N ALA A 4 -44.80 29.62 -15.09
CA ALA A 4 -43.35 29.56 -14.96
C ALA A 4 -42.97 28.68 -13.74
N ARG A 5 -42.15 27.64 -13.96
CA ARG A 5 -41.47 26.87 -12.93
C ARG A 5 -40.28 27.70 -12.39
N GLN A 6 -40.38 28.11 -11.15
CA GLN A 6 -39.25 28.64 -10.39
C GLN A 6 -38.27 27.52 -10.09
N GLN A 7 -37.03 27.66 -10.61
CA GLN A 7 -35.87 26.87 -10.18
C GLN A 7 -35.41 27.40 -8.81
N THR A 8 -35.57 26.61 -7.77
CA THR A 8 -34.94 26.85 -6.47
C THR A 8 -33.44 26.51 -6.52
N GLN A 9 -32.62 27.53 -6.36
CA GLN A 9 -31.17 27.36 -6.14
C GLN A 9 -30.93 26.67 -4.79
N PRO A 10 -29.94 25.74 -4.69
CA PRO A 10 -29.57 25.15 -3.41
C PRO A 10 -28.84 26.18 -2.55
N ALA A 11 -29.15 26.16 -1.26
CA ALA A 11 -28.69 27.07 -0.23
C ALA A 11 -27.15 27.15 -0.16
N MET A 12 -26.65 28.38 -0.12
CA MET A 12 -25.25 28.69 0.18
C MET A 12 -24.90 28.16 1.58
N TRP A 13 -23.85 27.35 1.64
CA TRP A 13 -23.22 26.92 2.89
C TRP A 13 -22.63 28.14 3.61
N ARG A 14 -23.23 28.54 4.73
CA ARG A 14 -22.63 29.50 5.64
C ARG A 14 -21.37 28.88 6.26
N GLN A 15 -20.25 29.55 6.02
CA GLN A 15 -19.03 29.34 6.81
C GLN A 15 -19.30 29.80 8.23
N SER A 16 -19.33 28.88 9.17
CA SER A 16 -19.15 29.15 10.60
C SER A 16 -18.67 27.88 11.28
N GLY A 17 -17.47 27.91 11.75
CA GLY A 17 -16.81 26.85 12.53
C GLY A 17 -15.47 26.47 11.95
N GLU A 18 -14.41 27.02 12.53
CA GLU A 18 -13.05 26.53 12.34
C GLU A 18 -13.05 25.03 12.63
N ALA A 19 -12.75 24.24 11.60
CA ALA A 19 -12.45 22.83 11.79
C ALA A 19 -11.19 22.75 12.68
N PRO A 20 -11.17 21.89 13.72
CA PRO A 20 -9.98 21.70 14.51
C PRO A 20 -8.86 21.26 13.56
N THR A 21 -7.81 22.07 13.47
CA THR A 21 -6.55 21.70 12.84
C THR A 21 -6.10 20.40 13.49
N ALA A 22 -6.03 19.31 12.73
CA ALA A 22 -5.43 18.08 13.21
C ALA A 22 -4.04 18.42 13.74
N PRO A 23 -3.67 17.98 14.96
CA PRO A 23 -2.36 18.27 15.51
C PRO A 23 -1.34 17.73 14.50
N GLY A 24 -0.48 18.63 14.02
CA GLY A 24 0.59 18.28 13.09
C GLY A 24 1.35 17.10 13.68
N LEU A 25 1.52 16.03 12.90
CA LEU A 25 2.37 14.91 13.21
C LEU A 25 3.79 15.46 13.44
N ALA A 26 4.10 15.83 14.69
CA ALA A 26 5.44 16.18 15.07
C ALA A 26 6.28 14.92 14.91
N LEU A 27 7.17 14.93 13.92
CA LEU A 27 8.20 13.91 13.76
C LEU A 27 8.99 13.89 15.09
N VAL A 28 8.88 12.81 15.84
CA VAL A 28 9.80 12.54 16.94
C VAL A 28 11.17 12.30 16.30
N HIS A 29 11.97 13.36 16.23
CA HIS A 29 13.39 13.29 15.92
C HIS A 29 14.08 12.76 17.19
N GLY A 30 14.49 11.51 17.16
CA GLY A 30 15.25 11.00 18.28
C GLY A 30 15.41 9.49 18.35
N ALA A 31 15.79 8.85 17.26
CA ALA A 31 16.63 7.67 17.34
C ALA A 31 17.62 7.77 16.19
N SER A 32 18.88 8.05 16.48
CA SER A 32 19.97 7.90 15.52
C SER A 32 19.97 6.46 15.04
N GLU A 33 19.58 6.24 13.79
CA GLU A 33 19.73 4.94 13.13
C GLU A 33 21.23 4.58 13.16
N PRO A 34 21.60 3.35 13.53
CA PRO A 34 22.98 2.93 13.40
C PRO A 34 23.38 3.00 11.94
N ASP A 35 24.52 3.62 11.64
CA ASP A 35 25.12 3.68 10.31
C ASP A 35 25.09 2.29 9.68
N ALA A 36 24.19 2.09 8.73
CA ALA A 36 24.13 0.88 7.93
C ALA A 36 25.34 0.91 6.99
N ALA A 37 26.44 0.30 7.46
CA ALA A 37 27.57 -0.04 6.59
C ALA A 37 27.02 -0.74 5.35
N MET A 38 27.36 -0.20 4.20
CA MET A 38 26.99 -0.66 2.85
C MET A 38 27.42 -2.12 2.67
N GLN A 39 26.55 -3.05 3.07
CA GLN A 39 26.75 -4.47 2.83
C GLN A 39 26.53 -4.73 1.35
N ALA A 40 27.51 -5.37 0.72
CA ALA A 40 27.45 -5.79 -0.67
C ALA A 40 26.16 -6.57 -0.92
N GLU A 41 25.38 -6.16 -1.95
CA GLU A 41 24.15 -6.84 -2.33
C GLU A 41 24.39 -8.33 -2.56
N PRO A 42 23.72 -9.25 -1.87
CA PRO A 42 23.78 -10.66 -2.21
C PRO A 42 23.24 -10.82 -3.64
N GLY A 43 24.04 -11.42 -4.52
CA GLY A 43 23.69 -11.58 -5.93
C GLY A 43 22.28 -12.17 -6.09
N ARG A 44 21.42 -11.50 -6.82
CA ARG A 44 20.02 -11.92 -7.05
C ARG A 44 19.99 -13.38 -7.50
N PRO A 45 19.19 -14.26 -6.87
CA PRO A 45 19.11 -15.67 -7.21
C PRO A 45 18.93 -15.88 -8.71
N LEU A 46 19.58 -16.91 -9.28
CA LEU A 46 19.52 -17.26 -10.72
C LEU A 46 18.06 -17.35 -11.23
N ILE A 47 17.16 -17.81 -10.38
CA ILE A 47 15.71 -17.90 -10.66
C ILE A 47 15.07 -16.54 -10.97
N ILE A 48 15.55 -15.45 -10.33
CA ILE A 48 15.06 -14.08 -10.61
C ILE A 48 15.62 -13.58 -11.95
N ARG A 49 16.85 -13.95 -12.29
CA ARG A 49 17.47 -13.58 -13.59
C ARG A 49 16.81 -14.32 -14.76
N VAL A 50 16.57 -15.62 -14.63
CA VAL A 50 15.85 -16.44 -15.63
C VAL A 50 14.37 -16.01 -15.69
N GLY A 51 13.78 -15.72 -14.54
CA GLY A 51 12.40 -15.22 -14.43
C GLY A 51 12.16 -13.92 -15.21
N LYS A 52 13.16 -13.04 -15.30
CA LYS A 52 13.04 -11.81 -16.12
C LYS A 52 12.83 -12.11 -17.61
N HIS A 53 13.46 -13.12 -18.16
CA HIS A 53 13.29 -13.50 -19.58
C HIS A 53 11.95 -14.21 -19.84
N LEU A 54 11.45 -14.98 -18.86
CA LEU A 54 10.18 -15.69 -18.96
C LEU A 54 8.99 -14.83 -18.50
N ARG A 55 9.23 -13.71 -17.81
CA ARG A 55 8.19 -12.83 -17.26
C ARG A 55 7.11 -12.47 -18.28
N GLY A 56 7.52 -12.06 -19.49
CA GLY A 56 6.57 -11.67 -20.53
C GLY A 56 5.63 -12.80 -20.97
N VAL A 57 6.11 -14.06 -20.94
CA VAL A 57 5.29 -15.25 -21.25
C VAL A 57 4.31 -15.53 -20.12
N PHE A 58 4.79 -15.50 -18.86
CA PHE A 58 3.94 -15.71 -17.69
C PHE A 58 2.90 -14.60 -17.54
N ASP A 59 3.28 -13.34 -17.72
CA ASP A 59 2.36 -12.21 -17.63
C ASP A 59 1.26 -12.30 -18.70
N ARG A 60 1.58 -12.76 -19.93
CA ARG A 60 0.57 -13.00 -20.98
C ARG A 60 -0.38 -14.14 -20.59
N LEU A 61 0.15 -15.26 -20.09
CA LEU A 61 -0.67 -16.38 -19.65
C LEU A 61 -1.62 -15.99 -18.52
N ILE A 62 -1.13 -15.23 -17.54
CA ILE A 62 -1.95 -14.71 -16.45
C ILE A 62 -2.98 -13.72 -17.00
N ALA A 63 -2.59 -12.80 -17.87
CA ALA A 63 -3.49 -11.82 -18.47
C ALA A 63 -4.65 -12.49 -19.23
N THR A 64 -4.37 -13.51 -20.05
CA THR A 64 -5.41 -14.25 -20.81
C THR A 64 -6.31 -15.10 -19.92
N SER A 65 -5.87 -15.40 -18.69
CA SER A 65 -6.62 -16.16 -17.70
C SER A 65 -7.37 -15.26 -16.71
N SER A 66 -7.21 -13.94 -16.78
CA SER A 66 -7.83 -12.99 -15.87
C SER A 66 -9.35 -12.97 -16.00
N LEU A 67 -10.06 -12.94 -14.86
CA LEU A 67 -11.52 -12.77 -14.78
C LEU A 67 -11.92 -11.30 -14.60
N VAL A 68 -10.93 -10.41 -14.45
CA VAL A 68 -11.11 -8.96 -14.36
C VAL A 68 -10.26 -8.27 -15.41
N SER A 69 -10.46 -6.96 -15.63
CA SER A 69 -9.65 -6.19 -16.60
C SER A 69 -8.15 -6.34 -16.32
N THR A 70 -7.35 -6.24 -17.38
CA THR A 70 -5.89 -6.16 -17.31
C THR A 70 -5.37 -4.74 -17.54
N ASP A 71 -6.25 -3.74 -17.50
CA ASP A 71 -5.90 -2.32 -17.60
C ASP A 71 -4.98 -1.88 -16.46
N PRO A 72 -4.22 -0.79 -16.63
CA PRO A 72 -3.35 -0.25 -15.57
C PRO A 72 -4.12 0.14 -14.30
N VAL A 73 -5.32 0.73 -14.47
CA VAL A 73 -6.24 1.09 -13.38
C VAL A 73 -7.54 0.33 -13.58
N LEU A 74 -7.94 -0.41 -12.56
CA LEU A 74 -9.09 -1.31 -12.61
C LEU A 74 -10.34 -0.64 -12.02
N ASP A 75 -11.51 -1.09 -12.47
CA ASP A 75 -12.77 -0.65 -11.90
C ASP A 75 -12.95 -1.24 -10.50
N VAL A 76 -13.12 -0.38 -9.52
CA VAL A 76 -13.33 -0.78 -8.11
C VAL A 76 -14.60 -1.63 -7.94
N ARG A 77 -15.57 -1.52 -8.83
CA ARG A 77 -16.83 -2.30 -8.82
C ARG A 77 -16.61 -3.79 -9.06
N ASP A 78 -15.50 -4.18 -9.70
CA ASP A 78 -15.11 -5.58 -9.89
C ASP A 78 -14.68 -6.25 -8.57
N PHE A 79 -14.49 -5.45 -7.50
CA PHE A 79 -13.96 -5.88 -6.20
C PHE A 79 -14.92 -5.46 -5.06
N ALA A 80 -16.07 -6.14 -4.94
CA ALA A 80 -17.14 -5.79 -4.01
C ALA A 80 -16.66 -5.66 -2.54
N TRP A 81 -15.63 -6.42 -2.14
CA TRP A 81 -15.05 -6.36 -0.80
C TRP A 81 -14.44 -4.99 -0.46
N THR A 82 -14.10 -4.16 -1.45
CA THR A 82 -13.55 -2.81 -1.23
C THR A 82 -14.55 -1.88 -0.55
N ALA A 83 -15.87 -2.11 -0.71
CA ALA A 83 -16.90 -1.36 -0.02
C ALA A 83 -16.74 -1.46 1.50
N MET A 84 -16.44 -2.65 2.01
CA MET A 84 -16.20 -2.88 3.43
C MET A 84 -15.06 -2.01 3.99
N LEU A 85 -14.00 -1.80 3.22
CA LEU A 85 -12.90 -0.91 3.63
C LEU A 85 -13.33 0.56 3.63
N ARG A 86 -14.09 0.99 2.60
CA ARG A 86 -14.63 2.36 2.53
C ARG A 86 -15.59 2.66 3.67
N ASP A 87 -16.47 1.73 3.99
CA ASP A 87 -17.47 1.91 5.06
C ASP A 87 -16.85 2.06 6.45
N HIS A 88 -15.60 1.58 6.65
CA HIS A 88 -14.91 1.60 7.93
C HIS A 88 -13.60 2.41 7.91
N TRP A 89 -13.41 3.25 6.89
CA TRP A 89 -12.13 3.93 6.66
C TRP A 89 -11.65 4.80 7.84
N GLN A 90 -12.57 5.45 8.57
CA GLN A 90 -12.21 6.27 9.74
C GLN A 90 -11.59 5.40 10.85
N ALA A 91 -12.16 4.24 11.12
CA ALA A 91 -11.62 3.32 12.12
C ALA A 91 -10.22 2.81 11.73
N ILE A 92 -10.02 2.51 10.45
CA ILE A 92 -8.71 2.11 9.90
C ILE A 92 -7.72 3.26 10.00
N ARG A 93 -8.15 4.50 9.67
CA ARG A 93 -7.33 5.71 9.79
C ARG A 93 -6.88 5.95 11.23
N ASP A 94 -7.79 5.84 12.19
CA ASP A 94 -7.49 6.11 13.59
C ASP A 94 -6.44 5.12 14.12
N GLU A 95 -6.50 3.83 13.75
CA GLU A 95 -5.46 2.85 14.07
C GLU A 95 -4.14 3.15 13.35
N ALA A 96 -4.18 3.59 12.08
CA ALA A 96 -2.98 4.00 11.35
C ALA A 96 -2.28 5.20 12.00
N ILE A 97 -3.05 6.19 12.49
CA ILE A 97 -2.53 7.33 13.24
C ILE A 97 -1.86 6.86 14.54
N ALA A 98 -2.54 6.02 15.32
CA ALA A 98 -2.03 5.51 16.57
C ALA A 98 -0.67 4.83 16.42
N VAL A 99 -0.55 3.88 15.46
CA VAL A 99 0.73 3.18 15.23
C VAL A 99 1.82 4.07 14.60
N SER A 100 1.43 5.11 13.87
CA SER A 100 2.38 6.07 13.28
C SER A 100 3.05 6.95 14.34
N GLN A 101 2.34 7.26 15.42
CA GLN A 101 2.82 8.10 16.53
C GLN A 101 3.78 7.37 17.47
N THR A 102 3.66 6.06 17.61
CA THR A 102 4.50 5.25 18.51
C THR A 102 5.90 4.93 17.95
N GLY A 103 6.23 5.37 16.73
CA GLY A 103 7.48 4.97 16.08
C GLY A 103 7.50 3.51 15.59
N ALA A 104 6.38 2.80 15.71
CA ALA A 104 6.28 1.38 15.32
C ALA A 104 6.38 1.12 13.82
N ALA A 105 6.26 2.16 12.98
CA ALA A 105 6.37 2.03 11.52
C ALA A 105 7.81 2.35 11.06
N PRO A 106 8.62 1.34 10.71
CA PRO A 106 9.98 1.53 10.20
C PRO A 106 10.01 2.11 8.79
N SER A 107 11.20 2.53 8.34
CA SER A 107 11.44 2.79 6.91
C SER A 107 11.22 1.52 6.10
N LEU A 108 10.50 1.62 4.98
CA LEU A 108 10.27 0.46 4.12
C LEU A 108 11.59 -0.13 3.58
N ALA A 109 12.60 0.70 3.35
CA ALA A 109 13.94 0.25 2.95
C ALA A 109 14.62 -0.66 3.98
N THR A 110 14.34 -0.48 5.26
CA THR A 110 14.87 -1.31 6.34
C THR A 110 14.20 -2.69 6.37
N ILE A 111 12.90 -2.74 6.09
CA ILE A 111 12.09 -3.97 6.17
C ILE A 111 12.19 -4.79 4.88
N SER A 112 11.99 -4.17 3.74
CA SER A 112 11.83 -4.86 2.47
C SER A 112 13.06 -4.67 1.57
N PRO A 113 13.84 -5.73 1.34
CA PRO A 113 15.01 -5.69 0.47
C PRO A 113 14.70 -5.22 -0.97
N ASP A 114 13.50 -5.52 -1.49
CA ASP A 114 13.07 -5.10 -2.84
C ASP A 114 12.90 -3.59 -2.97
N HIS A 115 12.58 -2.93 -1.88
CA HIS A 115 12.28 -1.49 -1.90
C HIS A 115 13.51 -0.63 -1.55
N ARG A 116 14.66 -1.24 -1.19
CA ARG A 116 15.88 -0.49 -0.83
C ARG A 116 16.34 0.48 -1.92
N ALA A 117 16.18 0.09 -3.18
CA ALA A 117 16.60 0.91 -4.32
C ALA A 117 15.67 2.12 -4.59
N ILE A 118 14.41 2.05 -4.17
CA ILE A 118 13.37 3.06 -4.48
C ILE A 118 12.88 3.81 -3.26
N ALA A 119 13.03 3.27 -2.04
CA ALA A 119 12.61 3.91 -0.81
C ALA A 119 13.80 4.65 -0.19
N ARG A 120 13.75 5.99 -0.20
CA ARG A 120 14.70 6.79 0.58
C ARG A 120 14.43 6.59 2.07
N ILE A 121 15.50 6.37 2.84
CA ILE A 121 15.42 6.17 4.30
C ILE A 121 14.62 7.31 4.96
N GLY A 122 13.67 6.94 5.81
CA GLY A 122 12.81 7.86 6.55
C GLY A 122 11.69 8.56 5.75
N LYS A 123 11.72 8.51 4.41
CA LYS A 123 10.73 9.18 3.57
C LYS A 123 9.51 8.30 3.25
N TRP A 124 9.70 7.01 3.18
CA TRP A 124 8.64 6.01 3.01
C TRP A 124 8.69 5.01 4.15
N ARG A 125 7.73 5.11 5.06
CA ARG A 125 7.58 4.22 6.22
C ARG A 125 6.42 3.26 6.01
N SER A 126 6.47 2.10 6.67
CA SER A 126 5.44 1.07 6.54
C SER A 126 5.19 0.35 7.86
N PHE A 127 3.92 0.05 8.13
CA PHE A 127 3.51 -0.79 9.25
C PHE A 127 2.75 -1.98 8.71
N PHE A 128 3.44 -3.13 8.62
CA PHE A 128 2.88 -4.35 8.04
C PHE A 128 1.94 -5.05 9.01
N LEU A 129 0.72 -5.31 8.55
CA LEU A 129 -0.29 -6.16 9.20
C LEU A 129 -0.23 -7.59 8.63
N TRP A 130 0.02 -7.68 7.33
CA TRP A 130 0.15 -8.91 6.56
C TRP A 130 1.27 -8.74 5.54
N GLY A 131 2.17 -9.71 5.45
CA GLY A 131 3.28 -9.60 4.51
C GLY A 131 3.55 -10.91 3.77
N TYR A 132 3.50 -10.87 2.44
CA TYR A 132 3.85 -12.00 1.57
C TYR A 132 3.06 -13.28 1.88
N GLY A 133 1.79 -13.18 2.26
CA GLY A 133 0.93 -14.28 2.62
C GLY A 133 1.00 -14.73 4.08
N TYR A 134 1.69 -13.99 4.96
CA TYR A 134 1.82 -14.28 6.38
C TYR A 134 1.22 -13.16 7.24
N PRO A 135 0.42 -13.48 8.29
CA PRO A 135 0.01 -12.51 9.29
C PRO A 135 1.20 -12.08 10.16
N ILE A 136 1.11 -10.86 10.70
CA ILE A 136 2.06 -10.34 11.67
C ILE A 136 1.27 -10.06 12.95
N ASP A 137 1.13 -11.09 13.78
CA ASP A 137 0.18 -11.14 14.89
C ASP A 137 0.39 -9.99 15.90
N GLU A 138 1.63 -9.61 16.20
CA GLU A 138 1.94 -8.49 17.09
C GLU A 138 1.42 -7.15 16.55
N ASN A 139 1.52 -6.94 15.24
CA ASN A 139 1.05 -5.74 14.58
C ASN A 139 -0.48 -5.74 14.42
N LEU A 140 -1.05 -6.90 14.11
CA LEU A 140 -2.50 -7.09 14.03
C LEU A 140 -3.17 -6.81 15.38
N ALA A 141 -2.58 -7.25 16.49
CA ALA A 141 -3.07 -6.96 17.84
C ALA A 141 -3.13 -5.45 18.17
N ARG A 142 -2.31 -4.62 17.51
CA ARG A 142 -2.36 -3.15 17.64
C ARG A 142 -3.45 -2.50 16.78
N CYS A 143 -4.00 -3.24 15.81
CA CYS A 143 -4.98 -2.74 14.83
C CYS A 143 -6.16 -3.71 14.69
N PRO A 144 -6.91 -4.01 15.77
CA PRO A 144 -7.92 -5.08 15.76
C PRO A 144 -9.10 -4.80 14.80
N ARG A 145 -9.45 -3.54 14.57
CA ARG A 145 -10.51 -3.17 13.62
C ARG A 145 -10.05 -3.40 12.18
N THR A 146 -8.84 -2.98 11.86
CA THR A 146 -8.24 -3.20 10.54
C THR A 146 -8.01 -4.69 10.31
N GLN A 147 -7.56 -5.45 11.33
CA GLN A 147 -7.42 -6.91 11.27
C GLN A 147 -8.72 -7.58 10.83
N ALA A 148 -9.82 -7.30 11.53
CA ALA A 148 -11.13 -7.92 11.24
C ALA A 148 -11.63 -7.66 9.81
N LEU A 149 -11.13 -6.61 9.16
CA LEU A 149 -11.46 -6.26 7.79
C LEU A 149 -10.51 -6.92 6.79
N VAL A 150 -9.20 -6.83 7.00
CA VAL A 150 -8.23 -7.36 6.03
C VAL A 150 -8.27 -8.88 5.94
N GLU A 151 -8.57 -9.59 7.03
CA GLU A 151 -8.74 -11.05 7.06
C GLU A 151 -9.89 -11.55 6.16
N ARG A 152 -10.83 -10.68 5.82
CA ARG A 152 -11.97 -10.99 4.94
C ARG A 152 -11.68 -10.74 3.46
N ILE A 153 -10.50 -10.21 3.13
CA ILE A 153 -10.12 -9.92 1.75
C ILE A 153 -9.75 -11.23 1.03
N PRO A 154 -10.43 -11.59 -0.07
CA PRO A 154 -10.12 -12.80 -0.81
C PRO A 154 -8.70 -12.77 -1.39
N GLY A 155 -7.92 -13.82 -1.13
CA GLY A 155 -6.56 -13.95 -1.66
C GLY A 155 -5.59 -12.89 -1.12
N LEU A 156 -5.78 -12.41 0.10
CA LEU A 156 -4.89 -11.44 0.74
C LEU A 156 -3.43 -11.94 0.71
N ASN A 157 -2.55 -11.14 0.12
CA ASN A 157 -1.11 -11.40 0.08
C ASN A 157 -0.33 -10.46 1.01
N SER A 158 -0.64 -9.16 0.97
CA SER A 158 -0.03 -8.17 1.87
C SER A 158 -1.02 -7.09 2.25
N ALA A 159 -0.94 -6.59 3.48
CA ALA A 159 -1.66 -5.41 3.94
C ALA A 159 -0.78 -4.60 4.88
N PHE A 160 -0.59 -3.31 4.61
CA PHE A 160 0.20 -2.44 5.47
C PHE A 160 -0.19 -0.97 5.32
N PHE A 161 0.02 -0.21 6.37
CA PHE A 161 -0.07 1.24 6.26
C PHE A 161 1.19 1.78 5.58
N SER A 162 1.00 2.41 4.44
CA SER A 162 2.04 3.05 3.65
C SER A 162 2.02 4.55 3.93
N ILE A 163 3.09 5.03 4.58
CA ILE A 163 3.22 6.38 5.11
C ILE A 163 4.29 7.11 4.32
N LEU A 164 3.89 8.12 3.57
CA LEU A 164 4.76 8.87 2.69
C LEU A 164 4.93 10.30 3.19
N ALA A 165 6.16 10.64 3.57
CA ALA A 165 6.50 11.94 4.12
C ALA A 165 6.34 13.09 3.10
N PRO A 166 6.27 14.36 3.54
CA PRO A 166 6.26 15.53 2.67
C PRO A 166 7.41 15.55 1.66
N GLY A 167 7.13 16.02 0.46
CA GLY A 167 8.10 16.18 -0.61
C GLY A 167 8.76 14.88 -1.06
N THR A 168 8.08 13.74 -0.91
CA THR A 168 8.62 12.43 -1.28
C THR A 168 8.24 12.04 -2.69
N HIS A 169 9.22 11.53 -3.42
CA HIS A 169 9.06 10.91 -4.73
C HIS A 169 9.50 9.45 -4.66
N ILE A 170 8.60 8.53 -5.02
CA ILE A 170 8.91 7.11 -5.26
C ILE A 170 9.12 6.97 -6.76
N PRO A 171 10.36 6.67 -7.23
CA PRO A 171 10.65 6.59 -8.66
C PRO A 171 9.92 5.45 -9.34
N ALA A 172 9.87 5.51 -10.66
CA ALA A 172 9.21 4.54 -11.50
C ALA A 172 9.70 3.10 -11.22
N HIS A 173 8.77 2.21 -10.93
CA HIS A 173 9.02 0.81 -10.63
C HIS A 173 7.84 -0.08 -11.02
N ARG A 174 8.00 -1.40 -10.88
CA ARG A 174 6.98 -2.39 -11.25
C ARG A 174 6.90 -3.50 -10.22
N GLY A 175 5.70 -3.94 -9.92
CA GLY A 175 5.41 -5.16 -9.16
C GLY A 175 5.97 -6.42 -9.84
N VAL A 176 6.04 -7.51 -9.10
CA VAL A 176 6.76 -8.72 -9.53
C VAL A 176 5.94 -9.65 -10.43
N THR A 177 4.61 -9.65 -10.35
CA THR A 177 3.75 -10.60 -11.07
C THR A 177 2.35 -10.05 -11.33
N LYS A 178 1.81 -10.32 -12.51
CA LYS A 178 0.39 -10.08 -12.84
C LYS A 178 -0.59 -10.94 -12.03
N GLY A 179 -0.11 -11.92 -11.29
CA GLY A 179 -0.90 -12.73 -10.37
C GLY A 179 -1.41 -11.96 -9.15
N LEU A 180 -0.89 -10.75 -8.90
CA LEU A 180 -1.33 -9.85 -7.83
C LEU A 180 -1.96 -8.58 -8.41
N ILE A 181 -2.86 -7.99 -7.63
CA ILE A 181 -3.46 -6.67 -7.85
C ILE A 181 -3.26 -5.87 -6.56
N THR A 182 -3.08 -4.57 -6.70
CA THR A 182 -2.91 -3.66 -5.56
C THR A 182 -4.14 -2.75 -5.41
N CYS A 183 -4.62 -2.64 -4.16
CA CYS A 183 -5.68 -1.71 -3.77
C CYS A 183 -5.13 -0.75 -2.71
N HIS A 184 -5.32 0.53 -2.90
CA HIS A 184 -5.05 1.55 -1.89
C HIS A 184 -6.36 2.14 -1.37
N LEU A 185 -6.54 2.18 -0.04
CA LEU A 185 -7.56 3.00 0.61
C LEU A 185 -6.91 4.28 1.12
N GLY A 186 -7.41 5.45 0.70
CA GLY A 186 -6.95 6.74 1.21
C GLY A 186 -7.36 6.93 2.67
N LEU A 187 -6.39 7.17 3.56
CA LEU A 187 -6.64 7.40 4.99
C LEU A 187 -6.34 8.83 5.40
N ILE A 188 -5.20 9.37 4.97
CA ILE A 188 -4.80 10.77 5.15
C ILE A 188 -4.24 11.23 3.81
N VAL A 189 -4.89 12.21 3.21
CA VAL A 189 -4.49 12.77 1.92
C VAL A 189 -4.40 14.30 2.05
N PRO A 190 -3.18 14.86 2.14
CA PRO A 190 -2.98 16.30 2.24
C PRO A 190 -3.60 17.03 1.04
N ARG A 191 -4.10 18.26 1.30
CA ARG A 191 -4.82 19.09 0.29
C ARG A 191 -4.08 20.38 -0.06
N ASP A 192 -2.90 20.59 0.50
CA ASP A 192 -2.07 21.79 0.34
C ASP A 192 -1.09 21.72 -0.86
N GLY A 193 -1.34 20.77 -1.76
CA GLY A 193 -0.53 20.54 -2.96
C GLY A 193 -1.08 19.35 -3.75
N ASP A 194 -0.21 18.63 -4.46
CA ASP A 194 -0.60 17.50 -5.30
C ASP A 194 -0.01 16.18 -4.80
N VAL A 195 -0.89 15.22 -4.48
CA VAL A 195 -0.52 13.84 -4.15
C VAL A 195 -1.07 12.94 -5.24
N ARG A 196 -0.18 12.41 -6.08
CA ARG A 196 -0.57 11.64 -7.27
C ARG A 196 0.27 10.40 -7.49
N MET A 197 -0.26 9.51 -8.26
CA MET A 197 0.43 8.35 -8.82
C MET A 197 0.20 8.30 -10.33
N ARG A 198 1.25 8.01 -11.07
CA ARG A 198 1.15 7.60 -12.46
C ARG A 198 1.19 6.08 -12.53
N VAL A 199 0.26 5.48 -13.26
CA VAL A 199 0.26 4.04 -13.58
C VAL A 199 0.16 3.93 -15.10
N ALA A 200 1.22 3.48 -15.75
CA ALA A 200 1.40 3.56 -17.20
C ALA A 200 1.25 5.01 -17.69
N ASP A 201 0.23 5.29 -18.50
CA ASP A 201 -0.13 6.60 -19.05
C ASP A 201 -1.19 7.34 -18.22
N ARG A 202 -1.70 6.74 -17.14
CA ARG A 202 -2.79 7.30 -16.33
C ARG A 202 -2.26 7.95 -15.06
N VAL A 203 -2.70 9.18 -14.79
CA VAL A 203 -2.45 9.86 -13.52
C VAL A 203 -3.69 9.76 -12.66
N VAL A 204 -3.52 9.22 -11.45
CA VAL A 204 -4.59 9.02 -10.46
C VAL A 204 -4.24 9.74 -9.15
N ARG A 205 -5.27 10.08 -8.38
CA ARG A 205 -5.15 10.74 -7.07
C ARG A 205 -5.97 9.98 -6.04
N TRP A 206 -5.52 10.02 -4.80
CA TRP A 206 -6.26 9.45 -3.69
C TRP A 206 -7.27 10.45 -3.14
N ALA A 207 -8.37 9.92 -2.62
CA ALA A 207 -9.29 10.65 -1.75
C ALA A 207 -9.45 9.86 -0.45
N GLU A 208 -9.65 10.57 0.66
CA GLU A 208 -9.89 9.93 1.96
C GLU A 208 -11.20 9.15 1.93
N GLY A 209 -11.17 7.92 2.41
CA GLY A 209 -12.29 6.99 2.40
C GLY A 209 -12.53 6.29 1.06
N GLU A 210 -11.78 6.63 -0.01
CA GLU A 210 -11.96 6.01 -1.32
C GLU A 210 -10.87 4.99 -1.63
N THR A 211 -11.24 3.98 -2.42
CA THR A 211 -10.32 2.94 -2.87
C THR A 211 -9.89 3.15 -4.31
N LEU A 212 -8.62 2.89 -4.57
CA LEU A 212 -7.99 2.89 -5.89
C LEU A 212 -7.41 1.50 -6.15
N VAL A 213 -7.84 0.82 -7.21
CA VAL A 213 -7.35 -0.51 -7.59
C VAL A 213 -6.56 -0.41 -8.88
N PHE A 214 -5.37 -0.99 -8.90
CA PHE A 214 -4.48 -0.95 -10.05
C PHE A 214 -3.59 -2.19 -10.17
N ASP A 215 -3.11 -2.45 -11.38
CA ASP A 215 -2.14 -3.49 -11.68
C ASP A 215 -0.73 -2.91 -11.54
N ASP A 216 -0.03 -3.24 -10.47
CA ASP A 216 1.29 -2.71 -10.16
C ASP A 216 2.39 -3.26 -11.07
N THR A 217 2.10 -4.22 -11.94
CA THR A 217 3.06 -4.68 -12.96
C THR A 217 3.27 -3.69 -14.08
N TYR A 218 2.39 -2.71 -14.24
CA TYR A 218 2.64 -1.53 -15.04
C TYR A 218 3.62 -0.61 -14.34
N ASP A 219 4.38 0.13 -15.13
CA ASP A 219 5.30 1.13 -14.63
C ASP A 219 4.53 2.19 -13.84
N HIS A 220 4.82 2.34 -12.55
CA HIS A 220 4.13 3.28 -11.69
C HIS A 220 5.09 4.06 -10.80
N GLU A 221 4.67 5.26 -10.45
CA GLU A 221 5.50 6.30 -9.82
C GLU A 221 4.61 7.18 -8.94
N VAL A 222 5.11 7.61 -7.77
CA VAL A 222 4.31 8.33 -6.78
C VAL A 222 5.00 9.62 -6.34
N TRP A 223 4.22 10.71 -6.24
CA TRP A 223 4.65 11.99 -5.70
C TRP A 223 3.75 12.42 -4.56
N ASN A 224 4.36 12.97 -3.53
CA ASN A 224 3.72 13.72 -2.48
C ASN A 224 4.31 15.14 -2.48
N ASP A 225 3.79 16.00 -3.35
CA ASP A 225 4.24 17.39 -3.52
C ASP A 225 3.47 18.32 -2.56
N THR A 226 3.35 17.91 -1.27
CA THR A 226 2.67 18.66 -0.22
C THR A 226 3.56 18.82 1.01
N ALA A 227 3.15 19.67 1.94
CA ALA A 227 3.77 19.82 3.26
C ALA A 227 3.26 18.76 4.28
N GLY A 228 2.24 17.98 3.90
CA GLY A 228 1.62 16.97 4.76
C GLY A 228 2.09 15.54 4.47
N THR A 229 1.86 14.65 5.43
CA THR A 229 2.13 13.21 5.29
C THR A 229 0.92 12.51 4.66
N ARG A 230 1.15 11.71 3.59
CA ARG A 230 0.12 10.86 3.00
C ARG A 230 0.15 9.48 3.64
N VAL A 231 -1.04 8.98 4.06
CA VAL A 231 -1.22 7.62 4.58
C VAL A 231 -2.29 6.88 3.78
N VAL A 232 -1.97 5.68 3.32
CA VAL A 232 -2.95 4.75 2.73
C VAL A 232 -2.82 3.39 3.39
N LEU A 233 -3.91 2.63 3.46
CA LEU A 233 -3.84 1.18 3.60
C LEU A 233 -3.56 0.61 2.21
N LEU A 234 -2.38 0.02 2.04
CA LEU A 234 -2.00 -0.71 0.85
C LEU A 234 -2.34 -2.18 1.05
N VAL A 235 -3.09 -2.75 0.13
CA VAL A 235 -3.47 -4.16 0.10
C VAL A 235 -3.04 -4.76 -1.22
N GLN A 236 -2.26 -5.84 -1.18
CA GLN A 236 -2.04 -6.70 -2.33
C GLN A 236 -2.84 -7.99 -2.17
N PHE A 237 -3.53 -8.40 -3.22
CA PHE A 237 -4.37 -9.59 -3.23
C PHE A 237 -4.25 -10.34 -4.54
N GLU A 238 -4.57 -11.64 -4.53
CA GLU A 238 -4.50 -12.49 -5.69
C GLU A 238 -5.49 -12.02 -6.76
N ARG A 239 -5.02 -11.90 -8.00
CA ARG A 239 -5.89 -11.62 -9.15
C ARG A 239 -6.89 -12.75 -9.32
N PRO A 240 -8.19 -12.47 -9.51
CA PRO A 240 -9.16 -13.48 -9.89
C PRO A 240 -8.77 -14.10 -11.25
N LEU A 241 -8.45 -15.38 -11.25
CA LEU A 241 -7.94 -16.11 -12.42
C LEU A 241 -8.71 -17.41 -12.63
N ARG A 242 -8.88 -17.77 -13.91
CA ARG A 242 -9.23 -19.13 -14.35
C ARG A 242 -7.97 -19.96 -14.63
N ASN A 243 -8.11 -21.27 -14.67
CA ASN A 243 -7.04 -22.16 -15.08
C ASN A 243 -6.76 -22.00 -16.61
N PRO A 244 -5.52 -22.17 -17.08
CA PRO A 244 -4.34 -22.61 -16.30
C PRO A 244 -3.61 -21.48 -15.60
N GLY A 245 -3.90 -20.20 -15.86
CA GLY A 245 -3.17 -19.07 -15.29
C GLY A 245 -3.16 -19.06 -13.76
N LYS A 246 -4.26 -19.51 -13.12
CA LYS A 246 -4.31 -19.64 -11.65
C LYS A 246 -3.25 -20.59 -11.11
N TRP A 247 -3.08 -21.78 -11.71
CA TRP A 247 -2.07 -22.75 -11.26
C TRP A 247 -0.66 -22.17 -11.32
N PHE A 248 -0.35 -21.46 -12.41
CA PHE A 248 0.97 -20.83 -12.57
C PHE A 248 1.19 -19.70 -11.57
N ALA A 249 0.17 -18.87 -11.32
CA ALA A 249 0.24 -17.80 -10.33
C ALA A 249 0.43 -18.37 -8.92
N ASP A 250 -0.36 -19.38 -8.53
CA ASP A 250 -0.28 -20.05 -7.22
C ASP A 250 1.11 -20.68 -7.01
N LEU A 251 1.63 -21.37 -8.03
CA LEU A 251 2.97 -21.97 -7.99
C LEU A 251 4.04 -20.90 -7.79
N PHE A 252 3.99 -19.83 -8.58
CA PHE A 252 4.94 -18.71 -8.50
C PHE A 252 4.90 -18.04 -7.12
N LEU A 253 3.71 -17.68 -6.62
CA LEU A 253 3.54 -17.09 -5.30
C LEU A 253 4.01 -18.05 -4.18
N GLY A 254 3.77 -19.34 -4.33
CA GLY A 254 4.28 -20.38 -3.43
C GLY A 254 5.81 -20.40 -3.35
N PHE A 255 6.51 -20.20 -4.46
CA PHE A 255 7.97 -20.07 -4.48
C PHE A 255 8.43 -18.75 -3.85
N VAL A 256 7.77 -17.64 -4.18
CA VAL A 256 8.10 -16.33 -3.61
C VAL A 256 7.96 -16.36 -2.09
N ARG A 257 6.86 -16.90 -1.56
CA ARG A 257 6.62 -17.01 -0.12
C ARG A 257 7.73 -17.77 0.63
N ARG A 258 8.35 -18.77 -0.01
CA ARG A 258 9.44 -19.58 0.57
C ARG A 258 10.83 -19.05 0.29
N SER A 259 10.96 -17.99 -0.50
CA SER A 259 12.27 -17.43 -0.87
C SER A 259 13.01 -16.84 0.35
N ALA A 260 14.34 -16.87 0.30
CA ALA A 260 15.18 -16.24 1.30
C ALA A 260 14.86 -14.77 1.50
N PHE A 261 14.49 -14.09 0.42
CA PHE A 261 14.05 -12.71 0.38
C PHE A 261 12.84 -12.45 1.31
N VAL A 262 11.77 -13.26 1.21
CA VAL A 262 10.58 -13.13 2.08
C VAL A 262 10.92 -13.48 3.52
N GLN A 263 11.78 -14.49 3.74
CA GLN A 263 12.21 -14.83 5.09
C GLN A 263 13.06 -13.72 5.73
N GLU A 264 13.92 -13.04 4.96
CA GLU A 264 14.66 -11.86 5.42
C GLU A 264 13.71 -10.72 5.80
N ALA A 265 12.72 -10.39 4.96
CA ALA A 265 11.73 -9.36 5.26
C ALA A 265 10.96 -9.67 6.56
N ARG A 266 10.56 -10.93 6.78
CA ARG A 266 9.91 -11.37 8.01
C ARG A 266 10.80 -11.21 9.24
N GLN A 267 12.07 -11.59 9.14
CA GLN A 267 13.05 -11.42 10.22
C GLN A 267 13.27 -9.95 10.55
N ASN A 268 13.36 -9.09 9.53
CA ASN A 268 13.52 -7.65 9.72
C ASN A 268 12.31 -7.05 10.47
N ILE A 269 11.08 -7.45 10.12
CA ILE A 269 9.86 -7.02 10.82
C ILE A 269 9.90 -7.50 12.29
N ALA A 270 10.19 -8.77 12.53
CA ALA A 270 10.26 -9.33 13.89
C ALA A 270 11.31 -8.63 14.75
N SER A 271 12.49 -8.37 14.19
CA SER A 271 13.58 -7.66 14.88
C SER A 271 13.17 -6.22 15.22
N TRP A 272 12.48 -5.52 14.28
CA TRP A 272 11.97 -4.18 14.54
C TRP A 272 10.93 -4.18 15.65
N ASN A 273 9.96 -5.08 15.60
CA ASN A 273 8.92 -5.18 16.64
C ASN A 273 9.51 -5.46 18.01
N ALA A 274 10.51 -6.35 18.11
CA ALA A 274 11.21 -6.62 19.36
C ALA A 274 11.91 -5.37 19.91
N ALA A 275 12.55 -4.56 19.05
CA ALA A 275 13.19 -3.31 19.44
C ALA A 275 12.16 -2.27 19.93
N VAL A 276 11.03 -2.12 19.23
CA VAL A 276 9.95 -1.21 19.65
C VAL A 276 9.39 -1.64 21.01
N LYS A 277 9.12 -2.92 21.20
CA LYS A 277 8.63 -3.45 22.49
C LYS A 277 9.59 -3.20 23.64
N ALA A 278 10.89 -3.29 23.40
CA ALA A 278 11.91 -3.00 24.42
C ALA A 278 11.95 -1.52 24.80
N LEU A 279 11.52 -0.61 23.94
CA LEU A 279 11.43 0.83 24.23
C LEU A 279 10.12 1.22 24.94
N GLU A 280 9.09 0.40 24.81
CA GLU A 280 7.78 0.59 25.46
C GLU A 280 7.72 -0.02 26.89
N ALA A 281 8.70 -0.85 27.26
CA ALA A 281 8.81 -1.52 28.56
C ALA A 281 9.59 -0.69 29.58
#